data_dc6677dfbf7f2baa8ebaadec0c0d10c5
#
_entry.id   dc6677dfbf7f2baa8ebaadec0c0d10c5
#
_cell.length_a   1.000
_cell.length_b   1.000
_cell.length_c   1.000
_cell.angle_alpha   90.00
_cell.angle_beta   90.00
_cell.angle_gamma   90.00
#
_symmetry.space_group_name_H-M   'P 1'
#
loop_
_entity.id
_entity.type
_entity.pdbx_description
1 polymer ?
#
loop_
_entity_poly.entity_id
_entity_poly.type
_entity_poly.pdbx_seq_one_letter_code
_entity_poly.pdbx_strand_id
1 'polypeptide(L)'
;MNYFKFDKKLEEYSVLAEKKASERFKEIDEITEYNQTKVLNAFIKNKVSETHLGTSTGYGYGDIGRDTLDRVFADCMGAEDAIVRHSFASGTHTLTVALFGILRPGDKV
;
A
#
# COMPACT_ATOMS: atom_id res chain seq x y z
N MET A 1 14.86 -2.06 29.93
CA MET A 1 14.67 -3.35 30.60
C MET A 1 14.81 -4.42 29.51
N ASN A 2 15.88 -5.22 29.54
CA ASN A 2 16.11 -6.22 28.49
C ASN A 2 15.46 -7.54 28.98
N TYR A 3 14.33 -7.89 28.42
CA TYR A 3 13.57 -9.10 28.81
C TYR A 3 14.19 -10.39 28.29
N PHE A 4 15.07 -10.29 27.28
CA PHE A 4 15.75 -11.44 26.68
C PHE A 4 17.24 -11.38 26.97
N LYS A 5 17.80 -12.47 27.49
CA LYS A 5 19.25 -12.64 27.64
C LYS A 5 19.74 -13.48 26.46
N PHE A 6 20.41 -12.84 25.53
CA PHE A 6 21.11 -13.53 24.44
C PHE A 6 22.54 -13.86 24.81
N ASP A 7 23.12 -14.86 24.14
CA ASP A 7 24.58 -15.15 24.24
C ASP A 7 25.35 -13.93 23.71
N LYS A 8 26.45 -13.58 24.39
CA LYS A 8 27.28 -12.42 24.03
C LYS A 8 27.80 -12.45 22.60
N LYS A 9 28.18 -13.67 22.11
CA LYS A 9 28.63 -13.80 20.72
C LYS A 9 27.51 -13.50 19.72
N LEU A 10 26.29 -13.87 20.05
CA LEU A 10 25.13 -13.56 19.21
C LEU A 10 24.87 -12.05 19.14
N GLU A 11 25.01 -11.36 20.28
CA GLU A 11 24.90 -9.90 20.34
C GLU A 11 26.02 -9.23 19.52
N GLU A 12 27.27 -9.67 19.63
CA GLU A 12 28.39 -9.16 18.84
C GLU A 12 28.19 -9.36 17.34
N TYR A 13 27.74 -10.53 16.91
CA TYR A 13 27.43 -10.81 15.50
C TYR A 13 26.27 -9.97 14.98
N SER A 14 25.24 -9.73 15.80
CA SER A 14 24.11 -8.87 15.45
C SER A 14 24.59 -7.45 15.16
N VAL A 15 25.41 -6.87 16.04
CA VAL A 15 25.98 -5.53 15.86
C VAL A 15 26.85 -5.43 14.59
N LEU A 16 27.66 -6.46 14.33
CA LEU A 16 28.48 -6.49 13.12
C LEU A 16 27.64 -6.60 11.84
N ALA A 17 26.59 -7.40 11.86
CA ALA A 17 25.67 -7.54 10.74
C ALA A 17 24.92 -6.22 10.46
N GLU A 18 24.39 -5.59 11.51
CA GLU A 18 23.71 -4.30 11.42
C GLU A 18 24.64 -3.22 10.86
N LYS A 19 25.88 -3.14 11.33
CA LYS A 19 26.89 -2.21 10.81
C LYS A 19 27.18 -2.43 9.33
N LYS A 20 27.25 -3.67 8.85
CA LYS A 20 27.46 -4.00 7.43
C LYS A 20 26.25 -3.62 6.56
N ALA A 21 25.05 -3.75 7.11
CA ALA A 21 23.82 -3.44 6.40
C ALA A 21 23.44 -1.96 6.44
N SER A 22 24.08 -1.15 7.31
CA SER A 22 23.67 0.23 7.61
C SER A 22 23.60 1.16 6.40
N GLU A 23 24.51 1.01 5.42
CA GLU A 23 24.47 1.82 4.19
C GLU A 23 23.23 1.49 3.36
N ARG A 24 22.89 0.20 3.26
CA ARG A 24 21.68 -0.25 2.56
C ARG A 24 20.41 0.19 3.28
N PHE A 25 20.41 0.25 4.59
CA PHE A 25 19.28 0.76 5.36
C PHE A 25 19.00 2.22 5.06
N LYS A 26 20.04 3.06 4.90
CA LYS A 26 19.84 4.47 4.51
C LYS A 26 19.13 4.61 3.16
N GLU A 27 19.54 3.83 2.16
CA GLU A 27 18.87 3.85 0.86
C GLU A 27 17.39 3.42 0.98
N ILE A 28 17.11 2.41 1.80
CA ILE A 28 15.75 1.94 2.06
C ILE A 28 14.94 3.02 2.80
N ASP A 29 15.55 3.70 3.77
CA ASP A 29 14.89 4.76 4.54
C ASP A 29 14.49 5.93 3.64
N GLU A 30 15.36 6.36 2.70
CA GLU A 30 15.04 7.40 1.72
C GLU A 30 13.86 7.00 0.82
N ILE A 31 13.85 5.76 0.32
CA ILE A 31 12.74 5.22 -0.49
C ILE A 31 11.45 5.16 0.35
N THR A 32 11.57 4.75 1.60
CA THR A 32 10.44 4.64 2.53
C THR A 32 9.86 6.02 2.83
N GLU A 33 10.68 7.01 3.14
CA GLU A 33 10.26 8.38 3.41
C GLU A 33 9.51 8.98 2.20
N TYR A 34 10.08 8.82 1.00
CA TYR A 34 9.43 9.28 -0.22
C TYR A 34 8.05 8.66 -0.43
N ASN A 35 7.95 7.34 -0.34
CA ASN A 35 6.68 6.65 -0.57
C ASN A 35 5.66 6.89 0.54
N GLN A 36 6.09 6.94 1.79
CA GLN A 36 5.21 7.25 2.92
C GLN A 36 4.66 8.67 2.82
N THR A 37 5.48 9.64 2.45
CA THR A 37 5.07 11.02 2.24
C THR A 37 4.07 11.12 1.08
N LYS A 38 4.30 10.39 -0.02
CA LYS A 38 3.36 10.32 -1.15
C LYS A 38 1.98 9.83 -0.72
N VAL A 39 1.93 8.74 0.03
CA VAL A 39 0.67 8.18 0.55
C VAL A 39 0.00 9.14 1.52
N LEU A 40 0.73 9.71 2.47
CA LEU A 40 0.20 10.68 3.42
C LEU A 40 -0.40 11.90 2.72
N ASN A 41 0.26 12.42 1.69
CA ASN A 41 -0.24 13.53 0.90
C ASN A 41 -1.56 13.17 0.18
N ALA A 42 -1.69 11.94 -0.32
CA ALA A 42 -2.95 11.47 -0.92
C ALA A 42 -4.09 11.42 0.12
N PHE A 43 -3.80 10.97 1.35
CA PHE A 43 -4.77 11.00 2.45
C PHE A 43 -5.20 12.43 2.81
N ILE A 44 -4.25 13.36 2.92
CA ILE A 44 -4.52 14.77 3.24
C ILE A 44 -5.34 15.42 2.12
N LYS A 45 -4.94 15.23 0.86
CA LYS A 45 -5.64 15.76 -0.33
C LYS A 45 -7.10 15.33 -0.38
N ASN A 46 -7.35 14.05 -0.09
CA ASN A 46 -8.69 13.48 -0.07
C ASN A 46 -9.44 13.66 1.26
N LYS A 47 -8.86 14.41 2.22
CA LYS A 47 -9.45 14.74 3.52
C LYS A 47 -9.93 13.50 4.27
N VAL A 48 -9.12 12.43 4.23
CA VAL A 48 -9.44 11.19 4.93
C VAL A 48 -9.59 11.46 6.42
N SER A 49 -10.65 10.94 7.02
CA SER A 49 -11.00 11.13 8.42
C SER A 49 -11.60 9.84 9.00
N GLU A 50 -11.86 9.82 10.28
CA GLU A 50 -12.50 8.70 10.99
C GLU A 50 -13.84 8.29 10.34
N THR A 51 -14.59 9.24 9.79
CA THR A 51 -15.85 8.97 9.11
C THR A 51 -15.72 7.97 7.95
N HIS A 52 -14.58 7.97 7.26
CA HIS A 52 -14.31 7.05 6.14
C HIS A 52 -14.00 5.62 6.60
N LEU A 53 -13.69 5.43 7.88
CA LEU A 53 -13.39 4.14 8.49
C LEU A 53 -14.61 3.50 9.15
N GLY A 54 -15.77 4.17 9.09
CA GLY A 54 -17.03 3.68 9.62
C GLY A 54 -17.55 2.46 8.85
N THR A 55 -18.47 1.74 9.48
CA THR A 55 -19.15 0.60 8.84
C THR A 55 -20.08 1.08 7.73
N SER A 56 -20.12 0.32 6.63
CA SER A 56 -21.06 0.51 5.51
C SER A 56 -21.91 -0.74 5.29
N THR A 57 -22.93 -0.66 4.45
CA THR A 57 -23.76 -1.82 4.07
C THR A 57 -23.00 -2.83 3.21
N GLY A 58 -21.88 -2.43 2.63
CA GLY A 58 -21.09 -3.24 1.69
C GLY A 58 -21.66 -3.26 0.24
N TYR A 59 -22.84 -2.67 0.02
CA TYR A 59 -23.47 -2.64 -1.32
C TYR A 59 -23.02 -1.46 -2.20
N GLY A 60 -22.17 -0.58 -1.70
CA GLY A 60 -21.62 0.55 -2.46
C GLY A 60 -22.53 1.77 -2.58
N TYR A 61 -23.68 1.77 -1.96
CA TYR A 61 -24.58 2.93 -1.94
C TYR A 61 -24.17 3.90 -0.83
N GLY A 62 -23.70 5.09 -1.24
CA GLY A 62 -23.27 6.12 -0.30
C GLY A 62 -22.07 5.71 0.57
N ASP A 63 -21.22 4.81 0.08
CA ASP A 63 -20.04 4.34 0.76
C ASP A 63 -18.87 5.31 0.54
N ILE A 64 -18.85 6.37 1.36
CA ILE A 64 -17.81 7.40 1.26
C ILE A 64 -16.40 6.87 1.51
N GLY A 65 -16.25 5.84 2.34
CA GLY A 65 -14.96 5.21 2.60
C GLY A 65 -14.40 4.52 1.35
N ARG A 66 -15.23 3.78 0.65
CA ARG A 66 -14.88 3.10 -0.60
C ARG A 66 -14.50 4.08 -1.70
N ASP A 67 -15.34 5.09 -1.93
CA ASP A 67 -15.11 6.09 -2.98
C ASP A 67 -13.86 6.93 -2.69
N THR A 68 -13.59 7.20 -1.41
CA THR A 68 -12.37 7.92 -1.01
C THR A 68 -11.13 7.04 -1.13
N LEU A 69 -11.23 5.75 -0.85
CA LEU A 69 -10.13 4.79 -1.04
C LEU A 69 -9.71 4.71 -2.52
N ASP A 70 -10.66 4.66 -3.43
CA ASP A 70 -10.38 4.68 -4.88
C ASP A 70 -9.58 5.94 -5.26
N ARG A 71 -10.01 7.13 -4.81
CA ARG A 71 -9.30 8.40 -5.07
C ARG A 71 -7.89 8.44 -4.45
N VAL A 72 -7.74 7.98 -3.22
CA VAL A 72 -6.43 7.91 -2.56
C VAL A 72 -5.49 7.00 -3.33
N PHE A 73 -5.97 5.84 -3.77
CA PHE A 73 -5.18 4.89 -4.53
C PHE A 73 -4.80 5.45 -5.90
N ALA A 74 -5.74 6.09 -6.61
CA ALA A 74 -5.47 6.76 -7.87
C ALA A 74 -4.38 7.83 -7.70
N ASP A 75 -4.47 8.69 -6.69
CA ASP A 75 -3.46 9.71 -6.39
C ASP A 75 -2.08 9.09 -6.10
N CYS A 76 -2.02 8.00 -5.34
CA CYS A 76 -0.76 7.30 -5.03
C CYS A 76 -0.10 6.72 -6.29
N MET A 77 -0.89 6.26 -7.24
CA MET A 77 -0.40 5.63 -8.48
C MET A 77 -0.24 6.61 -9.64
N GLY A 78 -0.69 7.86 -9.49
CA GLY A 78 -0.69 8.85 -10.57
C GLY A 78 -1.69 8.51 -11.68
N ALA A 79 -2.78 7.81 -11.35
CA ALA A 79 -3.85 7.44 -12.26
C ALA A 79 -5.02 8.43 -12.20
N GLU A 80 -5.85 8.45 -13.24
CA GLU A 80 -7.07 9.27 -13.26
C GLU A 80 -8.12 8.73 -12.28
N ASP A 81 -8.21 7.39 -12.18
CA ASP A 81 -9.16 6.70 -11.31
C ASP A 81 -8.61 5.34 -10.87
N ALA A 82 -9.25 4.74 -9.88
CA ALA A 82 -8.90 3.41 -9.39
C ALA A 82 -10.14 2.67 -8.88
N ILE A 83 -10.07 1.35 -8.87
CA ILE A 83 -11.07 0.48 -8.27
C ILE A 83 -10.39 -0.41 -7.24
N VAL A 84 -10.61 -0.15 -5.97
CA VAL A 84 -10.04 -0.90 -4.86
C VAL A 84 -11.16 -1.68 -4.16
N ARG A 85 -11.19 -3.01 -4.33
CA ARG A 85 -12.26 -3.85 -3.80
C ARG A 85 -11.71 -5.12 -3.18
N HIS A 86 -12.21 -5.48 -2.02
CA HIS A 86 -11.90 -6.74 -1.35
C HIS A 86 -12.42 -7.96 -2.11
N SER A 87 -13.38 -7.77 -3.03
CA SER A 87 -13.91 -8.81 -3.89
C SER A 87 -12.97 -9.26 -5.00
N PHE A 88 -11.88 -8.55 -5.26
CA PHE A 88 -10.81 -9.05 -6.11
C PHE A 88 -10.05 -10.16 -5.38
N ALA A 89 -10.30 -11.41 -5.76
CA ALA A 89 -9.80 -12.59 -5.06
C ALA A 89 -8.28 -12.79 -5.17
N SER A 90 -7.64 -12.21 -6.19
CA SER A 90 -6.20 -12.34 -6.45
C SER A 90 -5.72 -11.28 -7.44
N GLY A 91 -4.40 -11.11 -7.55
CA GLY A 91 -3.79 -10.27 -8.58
C GLY A 91 -4.16 -10.71 -10.00
N THR A 92 -4.22 -12.02 -10.25
CA THR A 92 -4.67 -12.58 -11.54
C THR A 92 -6.12 -12.19 -11.84
N HIS A 93 -7.01 -12.23 -10.85
CA HIS A 93 -8.39 -11.78 -11.01
C HIS A 93 -8.45 -10.29 -11.36
N THR A 94 -7.67 -9.46 -10.69
CA THR A 94 -7.59 -8.02 -10.99
C THR A 94 -7.14 -7.75 -12.43
N LEU A 95 -6.08 -8.43 -12.89
CA LEU A 95 -5.62 -8.34 -14.28
C LEU A 95 -6.67 -8.79 -15.27
N THR A 96 -7.36 -9.89 -14.97
CA THR A 96 -8.45 -10.42 -15.81
C THR A 96 -9.59 -9.40 -15.95
N VAL A 97 -10.02 -8.81 -14.85
CA VAL A 97 -11.07 -7.78 -14.85
C VAL A 97 -10.64 -6.57 -15.68
N ALA A 98 -9.41 -6.09 -15.51
CA ALA A 98 -8.88 -4.96 -16.26
C ALA A 98 -8.84 -5.26 -17.78
N LEU A 99 -8.27 -6.39 -18.16
CA LEU A 99 -8.12 -6.77 -19.57
C LEU A 99 -9.46 -7.02 -20.25
N PHE A 100 -10.31 -7.87 -19.67
CA PHE A 100 -11.61 -8.20 -20.26
C PHE A 100 -12.64 -7.06 -20.19
N GLY A 101 -12.43 -6.10 -19.29
CA GLY A 101 -13.24 -4.88 -19.27
C GLY A 101 -13.02 -4.00 -20.51
N ILE A 102 -11.84 -4.04 -21.10
CA ILE A 102 -11.41 -3.17 -22.20
C ILE A 102 -11.33 -3.92 -23.53
N LEU A 103 -10.72 -5.12 -23.54
CA LEU A 103 -10.40 -5.88 -24.73
C LEU A 103 -11.59 -6.65 -25.29
N ARG A 104 -11.58 -6.84 -26.60
CA ARG A 104 -12.55 -7.70 -27.35
C ARG A 104 -11.79 -8.77 -28.10
N PRO A 105 -12.45 -9.88 -28.48
CA PRO A 105 -11.84 -10.91 -29.32
C PRO A 105 -11.24 -10.33 -30.60
N GLY A 106 -9.95 -10.54 -30.80
CA GLY A 106 -9.20 -10.03 -31.96
C GLY A 106 -8.38 -8.76 -31.68
N ASP A 107 -8.52 -8.14 -30.55
CA ASP A 107 -7.65 -7.02 -30.14
C ASP A 107 -6.23 -7.50 -29.93
N LYS A 108 -5.26 -6.64 -30.30
CA LYS A 108 -3.83 -6.86 -30.09
C LYS A 108 -3.39 -6.06 -28.88
N VAL A 109 -2.62 -6.71 -28.02
CA VAL A 109 -2.03 -6.13 -26.79
C VAL A 109 -0.53 -6.03 -26.96
#